data_6ddd40f2f6f7437d198bf0048564ca49
#
_entry.id   6ddd40f2f6f7437d198bf0048564ca49
#
_cell.length_a   1.000
_cell.length_b   1.000
_cell.length_c   1.000
_cell.angle_alpha   90.00
_cell.angle_beta   90.00
_cell.angle_gamma   90.00
#
_symmetry.space_group_name_H-M   'P 1'
#
loop_
_entity.id
_entity.type
_entity.pdbx_description
1 polymer ?
#
loop_
_entity_poly.entity_id
_entity_poly.type
_entity_poly.pdbx_seq_one_letter_code
_entity_poly.pdbx_strand_id
1 'polypeptide(L)'
;MAALKLKDNHVKPAVFTATACFLFFAITLFSPLRLPHQICIPIALLCLASLWLAPWEITLALFFSAAGDLAGDCGNFLAQMGSFAIAHILYIVFFIRRFIRKGTKMTAKMQGFLMMLGFCIISLLVLVYVRIVPEAPAGVIRTGTGIYAVIICLMLMTALLQRSLLYALGAMLFVVSDFVLAWNMFVEPIPNAGIILMGTYYAAQWLLFIRATPYRIAHPVHLMRF
;
A
#
# COMPACT_ATOMS: atom_id res chain seq x y z
N MET A 1 9.77 27.91 -17.34
CA MET A 1 8.65 27.24 -18.02
C MET A 1 9.07 26.12 -18.98
N ALA A 2 10.07 26.29 -19.85
CA ALA A 2 10.54 25.26 -20.79
C ALA A 2 11.10 24.00 -20.11
N ALA A 3 11.88 24.13 -19.05
CA ALA A 3 12.45 22.98 -18.30
C ALA A 3 11.37 22.13 -17.60
N LEU A 4 10.24 22.72 -17.15
CA LEU A 4 9.11 21.98 -16.61
C LEU A 4 8.36 21.18 -17.69
N LYS A 5 8.19 21.76 -18.90
CA LYS A 5 7.55 21.07 -20.03
C LYS A 5 8.40 19.91 -20.58
N LEU A 6 9.73 20.05 -20.61
CA LEU A 6 10.64 18.97 -21.00
C LEU A 6 10.60 17.81 -19.99
N LYS A 7 10.47 18.10 -18.70
CA LYS A 7 10.36 17.07 -17.64
C LYS A 7 9.05 16.29 -17.74
N ASP A 8 7.93 16.94 -18.10
CA ASP A 8 6.63 16.29 -18.29
C ASP A 8 6.61 15.31 -19.49
N ASN A 9 7.33 15.61 -20.56
CA ASN A 9 7.34 14.78 -21.78
C ASN A 9 8.02 13.41 -21.57
N HIS A 10 8.97 13.28 -20.65
CA HIS A 10 9.63 12.00 -20.34
C HIS A 10 8.94 11.22 -19.23
N VAL A 11 8.23 11.90 -18.34
CA VAL A 11 7.56 11.24 -17.18
C VAL A 11 6.34 10.45 -17.63
N LYS A 12 5.53 10.99 -18.54
CA LYS A 12 4.32 10.30 -19.03
C LYS A 12 4.62 8.95 -19.67
N PRO A 13 5.58 8.86 -20.65
CA PRO A 13 5.92 7.57 -21.22
C PRO A 13 6.56 6.63 -20.20
N ALA A 14 7.37 7.12 -19.25
CA ALA A 14 7.95 6.27 -18.21
C ALA A 14 6.89 5.69 -17.26
N VAL A 15 5.89 6.48 -16.85
CA VAL A 15 4.75 5.99 -16.05
C VAL A 15 3.93 4.99 -16.85
N PHE A 16 3.69 5.26 -18.14
CA PHE A 16 2.97 4.35 -19.01
C PHE A 16 3.69 3.01 -19.15
N THR A 17 5.00 3.02 -19.43
CA THR A 17 5.81 1.81 -19.54
C THR A 17 5.83 1.03 -18.21
N ALA A 18 6.05 1.70 -17.09
CA ALA A 18 6.01 1.07 -15.77
C ALA A 18 4.65 0.41 -15.49
N THR A 19 3.57 1.11 -15.82
CA THR A 19 2.20 0.58 -15.67
C THR A 19 1.96 -0.63 -16.58
N ALA A 20 2.37 -0.57 -17.84
CA ALA A 20 2.21 -1.66 -18.80
C ALA A 20 2.98 -2.91 -18.36
N CYS A 21 4.24 -2.77 -17.91
CA CYS A 21 5.02 -3.88 -17.37
C CYS A 21 4.38 -4.45 -16.11
N PHE A 22 3.96 -3.60 -15.19
CA PHE A 22 3.27 -4.03 -13.96
C PHE A 22 2.01 -4.83 -14.28
N LEU A 23 1.13 -4.30 -15.14
CA LEU A 23 -0.13 -4.97 -15.52
C LEU A 23 0.13 -6.30 -16.23
N PHE A 24 1.12 -6.35 -17.13
CA PHE A 24 1.48 -7.59 -17.81
C PHE A 24 1.82 -8.69 -16.81
N PHE A 25 2.73 -8.45 -15.86
CA PHE A 25 3.12 -9.45 -14.87
C PHE A 25 2.02 -9.72 -13.84
N ALA A 26 1.21 -8.72 -13.46
CA ALA A 26 0.06 -8.92 -12.58
C ALA A 26 -0.98 -9.86 -13.22
N ILE A 27 -1.24 -9.71 -14.53
CA ILE A 27 -2.18 -10.58 -15.26
C ILE A 27 -1.61 -11.99 -15.43
N THR A 28 -0.30 -12.15 -15.62
CA THR A 28 0.31 -13.49 -15.75
C THR A 28 0.10 -14.36 -14.50
N LEU A 29 -0.10 -13.75 -13.32
CA LEU A 29 -0.41 -14.49 -12.11
C LEU A 29 -1.72 -15.32 -12.23
N PHE A 30 -2.68 -14.81 -13.00
CA PHE A 30 -3.99 -15.47 -13.25
C PHE A 30 -3.98 -16.35 -14.50
N SER A 31 -2.85 -16.45 -15.19
CA SER A 31 -2.64 -17.31 -16.37
C SER A 31 -2.06 -18.67 -15.96
N PRO A 32 -2.03 -19.66 -16.85
CA PRO A 32 -1.37 -20.93 -16.60
C PRO A 32 0.17 -20.82 -16.55
N LEU A 33 0.74 -19.70 -16.95
CA LEU A 33 2.19 -19.44 -16.89
C LEU A 33 2.65 -19.39 -15.42
N ARG A 34 3.61 -20.25 -15.06
CA ARG A 34 4.19 -20.29 -13.71
C ARG A 34 5.66 -19.86 -13.78
N LEU A 35 5.95 -18.72 -13.15
CA LEU A 35 7.32 -18.23 -12.96
C LEU A 35 7.71 -18.38 -11.49
N PRO A 36 8.98 -18.67 -11.19
CA PRO A 36 9.47 -18.64 -9.80
C PRO A 36 9.22 -17.24 -9.20
N HIS A 37 8.73 -17.22 -7.96
CA HIS A 37 8.46 -15.99 -7.22
C HIS A 37 7.61 -14.96 -7.98
N GLN A 38 6.66 -15.45 -8.80
CA GLN A 38 5.83 -14.63 -9.67
C GLN A 38 5.06 -13.53 -8.91
N ILE A 39 4.72 -13.79 -7.65
CA ILE A 39 3.93 -12.87 -6.81
C ILE A 39 4.67 -11.55 -6.57
N CYS A 40 5.99 -11.58 -6.36
CA CYS A 40 6.75 -10.36 -6.05
C CYS A 40 7.14 -9.54 -7.29
N ILE A 41 7.11 -10.11 -8.50
CA ILE A 41 7.59 -9.46 -9.74
C ILE A 41 6.87 -8.13 -10.02
N PRO A 42 5.53 -8.03 -9.99
CA PRO A 42 4.84 -6.77 -10.29
C PRO A 42 5.26 -5.63 -9.36
N ILE A 43 5.38 -5.92 -8.07
CA ILE A 43 5.75 -4.91 -7.08
C ILE A 43 7.22 -4.53 -7.18
N ALA A 44 8.10 -5.48 -7.44
CA ALA A 44 9.51 -5.21 -7.69
C ALA A 44 9.70 -4.27 -8.91
N LEU A 45 8.92 -4.45 -9.98
CA LEU A 45 8.93 -3.55 -11.13
C LEU A 45 8.44 -2.15 -10.79
N LEU A 46 7.35 -2.02 -10.02
CA LEU A 46 6.91 -0.71 -9.51
C LEU A 46 7.97 -0.08 -8.60
N CYS A 47 8.64 -0.86 -7.77
CA CYS A 47 9.74 -0.40 -6.92
C CYS A 47 10.88 0.18 -7.77
N LEU A 48 11.34 -0.53 -8.79
CA LEU A 48 12.37 -0.05 -9.71
C LEU A 48 11.94 1.24 -10.42
N ALA A 49 10.72 1.30 -10.95
CA ALA A 49 10.19 2.51 -11.59
C ALA A 49 10.10 3.69 -10.60
N SER A 50 9.76 3.41 -9.33
CA SER A 50 9.58 4.42 -8.30
C SER A 50 10.87 5.14 -7.91
N LEU A 51 12.05 4.55 -8.15
CA LEU A 51 13.35 5.19 -7.90
C LEU A 51 13.46 6.55 -8.59
N TRP A 52 12.86 6.68 -9.77
CA TRP A 52 12.86 7.93 -10.56
C TRP A 52 11.52 8.68 -10.50
N LEU A 53 10.41 7.96 -10.30
CA LEU A 53 9.06 8.50 -10.49
C LEU A 53 8.35 8.84 -9.18
N ALA A 54 8.73 8.26 -8.03
CA ALA A 54 8.01 8.44 -6.77
C ALA A 54 8.90 9.01 -5.65
N PRO A 55 8.33 9.58 -4.58
CA PRO A 55 9.06 9.94 -3.37
C PRO A 55 9.72 8.72 -2.73
N TRP A 56 10.82 8.93 -2.00
CA TRP A 56 11.61 7.84 -1.41
C TRP A 56 10.80 6.96 -0.44
N GLU A 57 9.82 7.55 0.27
CA GLU A 57 8.94 6.81 1.19
C GLU A 57 8.12 5.76 0.42
N ILE A 58 7.63 6.11 -0.75
CA ILE A 58 6.88 5.19 -1.63
C ILE A 58 7.81 4.12 -2.19
N THR A 59 9.02 4.51 -2.59
CA THR A 59 10.02 3.55 -3.10
C THR A 59 10.37 2.51 -2.04
N LEU A 60 10.65 2.93 -0.82
CA LEU A 60 10.92 2.01 0.28
C LEU A 60 9.69 1.18 0.66
N ALA A 61 8.48 1.77 0.63
CA ALA A 61 7.26 1.00 0.87
C ALA A 61 7.08 -0.12 -0.16
N LEU A 62 7.30 0.16 -1.44
CA LEU A 62 7.26 -0.85 -2.51
C LEU A 62 8.37 -1.89 -2.36
N PHE A 63 9.57 -1.49 -1.94
CA PHE A 63 10.66 -2.43 -1.65
C PHE A 63 10.27 -3.42 -0.54
N PHE A 64 9.78 -2.91 0.60
CA PHE A 64 9.36 -3.79 1.69
C PHE A 64 8.11 -4.60 1.34
N SER A 65 7.22 -4.09 0.49
CA SER A 65 6.10 -4.88 -0.04
C SER A 65 6.58 -6.04 -0.90
N ALA A 66 7.52 -5.81 -1.83
CA ALA A 66 8.09 -6.89 -2.65
C ALA A 66 8.87 -7.92 -1.80
N ALA A 67 9.58 -7.46 -0.75
CA ALA A 67 10.24 -8.36 0.20
C ALA A 67 9.21 -9.18 1.00
N GLY A 68 8.09 -8.58 1.37
CA GLY A 68 6.96 -9.27 2.01
C GLY A 68 6.33 -10.32 1.11
N ASP A 69 6.12 -9.99 -0.18
CA ASP A 69 5.62 -10.95 -1.18
C ASP A 69 6.55 -12.14 -1.32
N LEU A 70 7.86 -11.89 -1.41
CA LEU A 70 8.87 -12.95 -1.49
C LEU A 70 8.89 -13.82 -0.22
N ALA A 71 8.82 -13.18 0.96
CA ALA A 71 8.79 -13.91 2.24
C ALA A 71 7.54 -14.80 2.35
N GLY A 72 6.38 -14.29 1.91
CA GLY A 72 5.13 -15.05 1.87
C GLY A 72 5.19 -16.23 0.89
N ASP A 73 5.75 -16.02 -0.30
CA ASP A 73 5.96 -17.07 -1.30
C ASP A 73 6.93 -18.16 -0.81
N CYS A 74 7.90 -17.79 0.02
CA CYS A 74 8.79 -18.73 0.72
C CYS A 74 8.18 -19.36 1.99
N GLY A 75 6.91 -19.11 2.30
CA GLY A 75 6.22 -19.66 3.47
C GLY A 75 6.60 -19.02 4.81
N ASN A 76 7.31 -17.90 4.82
CA ASN A 76 7.70 -17.20 6.04
C ASN A 76 6.71 -16.07 6.37
N PHE A 77 5.59 -16.44 6.99
CA PHE A 77 4.52 -15.50 7.35
C PHE A 77 4.98 -14.37 8.29
N LEU A 78 5.85 -14.65 9.25
CA LEU A 78 6.31 -13.63 10.19
C LEU A 78 7.15 -12.55 9.49
N ALA A 79 8.04 -12.95 8.59
CA ALA A 79 8.82 -12.03 7.77
C ALA A 79 7.93 -11.25 6.78
N GLN A 80 6.92 -11.91 6.20
CA GLN A 80 5.91 -11.28 5.36
C GLN A 80 5.16 -10.17 6.11
N MET A 81 4.57 -10.50 7.26
CA MET A 81 3.83 -9.55 8.11
C MET A 81 4.71 -8.39 8.56
N GLY A 82 5.94 -8.65 8.99
CA GLY A 82 6.89 -7.61 9.41
C GLY A 82 7.26 -6.67 8.25
N SER A 83 7.52 -7.20 7.07
CA SER A 83 7.84 -6.41 5.87
C SER A 83 6.69 -5.52 5.46
N PHE A 84 5.46 -6.03 5.44
CA PHE A 84 4.27 -5.22 5.15
C PHE A 84 3.98 -4.18 6.24
N ALA A 85 4.23 -4.50 7.52
CA ALA A 85 4.11 -3.51 8.59
C ALA A 85 5.04 -2.31 8.36
N ILE A 86 6.30 -2.55 7.96
CA ILE A 86 7.25 -1.49 7.60
C ILE A 86 6.75 -0.71 6.38
N ALA A 87 6.25 -1.38 5.36
CA ALA A 87 5.69 -0.72 4.17
C ALA A 87 4.54 0.23 4.54
N HIS A 88 3.61 -0.20 5.40
CA HIS A 88 2.51 0.65 5.86
C HIS A 88 2.97 1.84 6.71
N ILE A 89 3.98 1.66 7.57
CA ILE A 89 4.59 2.76 8.31
C ILE A 89 5.18 3.80 7.36
N LEU A 90 5.85 3.37 6.29
CA LEU A 90 6.40 4.27 5.28
C LEU A 90 5.30 5.03 4.51
N TYR A 91 4.18 4.39 4.19
CA TYR A 91 3.00 5.07 3.65
C TYR A 91 2.43 6.11 4.64
N ILE A 92 2.34 5.78 5.93
CA ILE A 92 1.91 6.73 6.98
C ILE A 92 2.84 7.94 7.01
N VAL A 93 4.15 7.72 7.03
CA VAL A 93 5.16 8.81 7.01
C VAL A 93 4.97 9.69 5.77
N PHE A 94 4.81 9.11 4.59
CA PHE A 94 4.52 9.85 3.36
C PHE A 94 3.26 10.71 3.48
N PHE A 95 2.15 10.14 3.95
CA PHE A 95 0.88 10.84 4.06
C PHE A 95 0.93 11.96 5.09
N ILE A 96 1.56 11.74 6.26
CA ILE A 96 1.73 12.77 7.30
C ILE A 96 2.58 13.92 6.77
N ARG A 97 3.75 13.63 6.18
CA ARG A 97 4.64 14.67 5.60
C ARG A 97 3.93 15.49 4.53
N ARG A 98 3.16 14.82 3.68
CA ARG A 98 2.37 15.49 2.65
C ARG A 98 1.25 16.36 3.26
N PHE A 99 0.56 15.88 4.29
CA PHE A 99 -0.49 16.62 4.97
C PHE A 99 0.06 17.90 5.63
N ILE A 100 1.17 17.81 6.36
CA ILE A 100 1.85 18.95 6.99
C ILE A 100 2.27 19.98 5.93
N ARG A 101 2.90 19.54 4.84
CA ARG A 101 3.35 20.43 3.76
C ARG A 101 2.22 21.17 3.05
N LYS A 102 1.04 20.56 2.96
CA LYS A 102 -0.14 21.21 2.37
C LYS A 102 -0.70 22.35 3.20
N GLY A 103 -0.39 22.42 4.50
CA GLY A 103 -0.94 23.42 5.41
C GLY A 103 -2.48 23.41 5.42
N THR A 104 -3.12 22.25 5.24
CA THR A 104 -4.56 22.15 5.08
C THR A 104 -5.26 22.48 6.39
N LYS A 105 -6.03 23.57 6.41
CA LYS A 105 -6.86 23.90 7.56
C LYS A 105 -8.02 22.89 7.71
N MET A 106 -8.24 22.43 8.93
CA MET A 106 -9.34 21.54 9.28
C MET A 106 -10.65 22.34 9.33
N THR A 107 -11.56 22.08 8.41
CA THR A 107 -12.91 22.64 8.44
C THR A 107 -13.83 21.79 9.31
N ALA A 108 -14.92 22.35 9.87
CA ALA A 108 -15.90 21.61 10.65
C ALA A 108 -16.50 20.41 9.86
N LYS A 109 -16.76 20.58 8.56
CA LYS A 109 -17.19 19.47 7.69
C LYS A 109 -16.16 18.33 7.62
N MET A 110 -14.88 18.67 7.56
CA MET A 110 -13.81 17.68 7.53
C MET A 110 -13.68 16.98 8.87
N GLN A 111 -13.81 17.70 9.98
CA GLN A 111 -13.83 17.10 11.32
C GLN A 111 -14.98 16.08 11.46
N GLY A 112 -16.21 16.45 11.08
CA GLY A 112 -17.36 15.55 11.10
C GLY A 112 -17.15 14.30 10.24
N PHE A 113 -16.62 14.46 9.02
CA PHE A 113 -16.28 13.32 8.16
C PHE A 113 -15.22 12.40 8.78
N LEU A 114 -14.17 12.98 9.38
CA LEU A 114 -13.12 12.19 10.04
C LEU A 114 -13.62 11.49 11.30
N MET A 115 -14.55 12.09 12.05
CA MET A 115 -15.17 11.43 13.21
C MET A 115 -15.99 10.20 12.77
N MET A 116 -16.82 10.34 11.74
CA MET A 116 -17.57 9.23 11.15
C MET A 116 -16.63 8.12 10.66
N LEU A 117 -15.57 8.50 9.97
CA LEU A 117 -14.59 7.57 9.46
C LEU A 117 -13.80 6.88 10.57
N GLY A 118 -13.42 7.64 11.61
CA GLY A 118 -12.81 7.10 12.82
C GLY A 118 -13.68 6.05 13.49
N PHE A 119 -14.98 6.28 13.55
CA PHE A 119 -15.92 5.29 14.05
C PHE A 119 -15.92 4.00 13.20
N CYS A 120 -15.93 4.12 11.87
CA CYS A 120 -15.85 2.95 10.97
C CYS A 120 -14.55 2.18 11.15
N ILE A 121 -13.41 2.88 11.30
CA ILE A 121 -12.10 2.26 11.51
C ILE A 121 -12.04 1.57 12.88
N ILE A 122 -12.57 2.18 13.92
CA ILE A 122 -12.65 1.55 15.26
C ILE A 122 -13.53 0.30 15.19
N SER A 123 -14.67 0.35 14.51
CA SER A 123 -15.54 -0.80 14.33
C SER A 123 -14.83 -1.95 13.60
N LEU A 124 -14.04 -1.63 12.57
CA LEU A 124 -13.20 -2.61 11.86
C LEU A 124 -12.13 -3.20 12.78
N LEU A 125 -11.45 -2.38 13.58
CA LEU A 125 -10.48 -2.86 14.56
C LEU A 125 -11.13 -3.80 15.60
N VAL A 126 -12.28 -3.41 16.13
CA VAL A 126 -13.04 -4.28 17.07
C VAL A 126 -13.36 -5.62 16.40
N LEU A 127 -13.83 -5.62 15.16
CA LEU A 127 -14.08 -6.85 14.41
C LEU A 127 -12.83 -7.73 14.30
N VAL A 128 -11.69 -7.14 13.94
CA VAL A 128 -10.41 -7.87 13.81
C VAL A 128 -9.98 -8.44 15.17
N TYR A 129 -10.07 -7.65 16.25
CA TYR A 129 -9.66 -8.10 17.59
C TYR A 129 -10.59 -9.16 18.19
N VAL A 130 -11.87 -9.17 17.79
CA VAL A 130 -12.84 -10.16 18.30
C VAL A 130 -12.84 -11.44 17.45
N ARG A 131 -12.63 -11.34 16.14
CA ARG A 131 -12.82 -12.48 15.22
C ARG A 131 -11.53 -13.05 14.63
N ILE A 132 -10.48 -12.25 14.44
CA ILE A 132 -9.26 -12.70 13.76
C ILE A 132 -8.12 -12.94 14.77
N VAL A 133 -7.84 -11.96 15.63
CA VAL A 133 -6.70 -12.03 16.57
C VAL A 133 -6.78 -13.26 17.49
N PRO A 134 -7.93 -13.66 18.05
CA PRO A 134 -8.01 -14.84 18.91
C PRO A 134 -7.71 -16.15 18.17
N GLU A 135 -8.04 -16.23 16.89
CA GLU A 135 -7.82 -17.43 16.05
C GLU A 135 -6.38 -17.53 15.54
N ALA A 136 -5.62 -16.44 15.55
CA ALA A 136 -4.21 -16.47 15.18
C ALA A 136 -3.38 -17.31 16.19
N PRO A 137 -2.33 -18.03 15.73
CA PRO A 137 -1.46 -18.83 16.59
C PRO A 137 -0.89 -18.01 17.76
N ALA A 138 -0.97 -18.57 18.97
CA ALA A 138 -0.53 -17.89 20.19
C ALA A 138 0.96 -17.47 20.11
N GLY A 139 1.31 -16.38 20.82
CA GLY A 139 2.66 -15.84 20.84
C GLY A 139 2.86 -14.70 19.84
N VAL A 140 4.00 -14.68 19.17
CA VAL A 140 4.44 -13.56 18.31
C VAL A 140 3.48 -13.28 17.15
N ILE A 141 2.88 -14.33 16.57
CA ILE A 141 1.95 -14.17 15.43
C ILE A 141 0.67 -13.46 15.88
N ARG A 142 0.05 -13.90 16.99
CA ARG A 142 -1.16 -13.29 17.53
C ARG A 142 -0.94 -11.82 17.90
N THR A 143 0.13 -11.54 18.65
CA THR A 143 0.49 -10.17 19.02
C THR A 143 0.81 -9.32 17.78
N GLY A 144 1.56 -9.88 16.85
CA GLY A 144 1.90 -9.22 15.58
C GLY A 144 0.67 -8.88 14.74
N THR A 145 -0.29 -9.81 14.63
CA THR A 145 -1.56 -9.59 13.92
C THR A 145 -2.34 -8.42 14.51
N GLY A 146 -2.42 -8.33 15.84
CA GLY A 146 -3.08 -7.20 16.51
C GLY A 146 -2.38 -5.87 16.26
N ILE A 147 -1.04 -5.81 16.36
CA ILE A 147 -0.25 -4.61 16.07
C ILE A 147 -0.40 -4.22 14.60
N TYR A 148 -0.33 -5.18 13.70
CA TYR A 148 -0.47 -4.97 12.25
C TYR A 148 -1.83 -4.36 11.89
N ALA A 149 -2.91 -4.84 12.51
CA ALA A 149 -4.25 -4.30 12.31
C ALA A 149 -4.34 -2.81 12.68
N VAL A 150 -3.67 -2.39 13.76
CA VAL A 150 -3.58 -0.96 14.12
C VAL A 150 -2.80 -0.17 13.09
N ILE A 151 -1.66 -0.68 12.64
CA ILE A 151 -0.80 0.00 11.65
C ILE A 151 -1.55 0.23 10.34
N ILE A 152 -2.24 -0.78 9.79
CA ILE A 152 -2.96 -0.63 8.53
C ILE A 152 -4.17 0.31 8.65
N CYS A 153 -4.86 0.31 9.80
CA CYS A 153 -5.93 1.26 10.08
C CYS A 153 -5.42 2.70 10.16
N LEU A 154 -4.24 2.93 10.76
CA LEU A 154 -3.58 4.25 10.76
C LEU A 154 -3.15 4.66 9.35
N MET A 155 -2.68 3.73 8.53
CA MET A 155 -2.36 3.99 7.13
C MET A 155 -3.61 4.43 6.37
N LEU A 156 -4.73 3.74 6.51
CA LEU A 156 -6.00 4.12 5.92
C LEU A 156 -6.44 5.53 6.36
N MET A 157 -6.42 5.81 7.68
CA MET A 157 -6.79 7.13 8.22
C MET A 157 -5.93 8.24 7.61
N THR A 158 -4.61 8.07 7.57
CA THR A 158 -3.70 9.09 7.04
C THR A 158 -3.84 9.28 5.52
N ALA A 159 -4.17 8.21 4.77
CA ALA A 159 -4.48 8.28 3.35
C ALA A 159 -5.76 9.08 3.07
N LEU A 160 -6.80 8.89 3.88
CA LEU A 160 -8.09 9.60 3.76
C LEU A 160 -7.95 11.10 4.07
N LEU A 161 -7.05 11.48 4.97
CA LEU A 161 -6.68 12.89 5.22
C LEU A 161 -6.14 13.60 3.96
N GLN A 162 -5.66 12.86 2.95
CA GLN A 162 -5.11 13.45 1.73
C GLN A 162 -6.16 14.08 0.81
N ARG A 163 -7.45 13.83 1.01
CA ARG A 163 -8.56 14.28 0.14
C ARG A 163 -8.31 13.92 -1.32
N SER A 164 -7.85 12.73 -1.56
CA SER A 164 -7.57 12.19 -2.89
C SER A 164 -8.25 10.84 -3.03
N LEU A 165 -9.17 10.74 -4.00
CA LEU A 165 -9.91 9.51 -4.25
C LEU A 165 -8.95 8.32 -4.51
N LEU A 166 -7.89 8.54 -5.27
CA LEU A 166 -6.93 7.47 -5.60
C LEU A 166 -6.17 6.97 -4.36
N TYR A 167 -5.77 7.87 -3.43
CA TYR A 167 -5.17 7.42 -2.17
C TYR A 167 -6.17 6.71 -1.27
N ALA A 168 -7.42 7.21 -1.21
CA ALA A 168 -8.48 6.60 -0.44
C ALA A 168 -8.78 5.18 -0.95
N LEU A 169 -9.03 5.03 -2.26
CA LEU A 169 -9.29 3.73 -2.88
C LEU A 169 -8.11 2.78 -2.74
N GLY A 170 -6.87 3.26 -2.98
CA GLY A 170 -5.68 2.43 -2.81
C GLY A 170 -5.54 1.92 -1.38
N ALA A 171 -5.69 2.78 -0.38
CA ALA A 171 -5.61 2.37 1.02
C ALA A 171 -6.77 1.43 1.44
N MET A 172 -7.99 1.66 0.96
CA MET A 172 -9.13 0.77 1.22
C MET A 172 -8.92 -0.61 0.62
N LEU A 173 -8.47 -0.69 -0.64
CA LEU A 173 -8.18 -1.97 -1.30
C LEU A 173 -7.07 -2.73 -0.58
N PHE A 174 -6.07 -2.03 -0.03
CA PHE A 174 -5.03 -2.64 0.77
C PHE A 174 -5.61 -3.27 2.05
N VAL A 175 -6.44 -2.53 2.78
CA VAL A 175 -7.14 -3.05 3.97
C VAL A 175 -7.99 -4.27 3.63
N VAL A 176 -8.71 -4.25 2.49
CA VAL A 176 -9.51 -5.40 2.04
C VAL A 176 -8.61 -6.60 1.75
N SER A 177 -7.49 -6.40 1.05
CA SER A 177 -6.53 -7.46 0.76
C SER A 177 -6.03 -8.13 2.05
N ASP A 178 -5.57 -7.34 3.01
CA ASP A 178 -5.01 -7.86 4.25
C ASP A 178 -6.06 -8.48 5.17
N PHE A 179 -7.29 -7.94 5.14
CA PHE A 179 -8.41 -8.55 5.84
C PHE A 179 -8.73 -9.95 5.26
N VAL A 180 -8.79 -10.07 3.92
CA VAL A 180 -9.00 -11.37 3.25
C VAL A 180 -7.88 -12.33 3.56
N LEU A 181 -6.62 -11.89 3.56
CA LEU A 181 -5.45 -12.70 3.92
C LEU A 181 -5.61 -13.26 5.35
N ALA A 182 -5.82 -12.38 6.31
CA ALA A 182 -5.90 -12.75 7.72
C ALA A 182 -7.13 -13.64 8.02
N TRP A 183 -8.28 -13.33 7.42
CA TRP A 183 -9.49 -14.15 7.58
C TRP A 183 -9.29 -15.56 7.00
N ASN A 184 -8.80 -15.64 5.75
CA ASN A 184 -8.57 -16.91 5.07
C ASN A 184 -7.50 -17.77 5.76
N MET A 185 -6.57 -17.14 6.46
CA MET A 185 -5.48 -17.84 7.14
C MET A 185 -5.85 -18.30 8.54
N PHE A 186 -6.62 -17.51 9.29
CA PHE A 186 -6.84 -17.76 10.72
C PHE A 186 -8.28 -18.13 11.09
N VAL A 187 -9.28 -17.69 10.31
CA VAL A 187 -10.70 -17.92 10.67
C VAL A 187 -11.30 -19.06 9.86
N GLU A 188 -11.47 -18.85 8.56
CA GLU A 188 -12.02 -19.86 7.65
C GLU A 188 -11.60 -19.63 6.20
N PRO A 189 -11.48 -20.69 5.38
CA PRO A 189 -11.14 -20.54 3.97
C PRO A 189 -12.19 -19.76 3.19
N ILE A 190 -11.72 -18.77 2.41
CA ILE A 190 -12.57 -18.00 1.50
C ILE A 190 -12.45 -18.55 0.08
N PRO A 191 -13.57 -18.87 -0.60
CA PRO A 191 -13.52 -19.26 -2.00
C PRO A 191 -12.82 -18.20 -2.86
N ASN A 192 -11.86 -18.63 -3.70
CA ASN A 192 -11.07 -17.75 -4.56
C ASN A 192 -10.30 -16.63 -3.81
N ALA A 193 -9.96 -16.84 -2.53
CA ALA A 193 -9.22 -15.86 -1.72
C ALA A 193 -8.01 -15.29 -2.45
N GLY A 194 -7.22 -16.12 -3.15
CA GLY A 194 -6.03 -15.69 -3.87
C GLY A 194 -6.32 -14.65 -4.96
N ILE A 195 -7.44 -14.79 -5.68
CA ILE A 195 -7.85 -13.81 -6.72
C ILE A 195 -8.25 -12.48 -6.07
N ILE A 196 -9.06 -12.53 -5.02
CA ILE A 196 -9.52 -11.33 -4.30
C ILE A 196 -8.32 -10.62 -3.67
N LEU A 197 -7.48 -11.36 -2.95
CA LEU A 197 -6.30 -10.85 -2.27
C LEU A 197 -5.35 -10.17 -3.25
N MET A 198 -4.88 -10.90 -4.28
CA MET A 198 -3.87 -10.37 -5.19
C MET A 198 -4.44 -9.27 -6.10
N GLY A 199 -5.70 -9.38 -6.52
CA GLY A 199 -6.38 -8.34 -7.31
C GLY A 199 -6.51 -7.02 -6.55
N THR A 200 -6.98 -7.06 -5.30
CA THR A 200 -7.11 -5.86 -4.46
C THR A 200 -5.74 -5.31 -4.06
N TYR A 201 -4.77 -6.15 -3.72
CA TYR A 201 -3.41 -5.78 -3.39
C TYR A 201 -2.69 -5.05 -4.53
N TYR A 202 -2.67 -5.64 -5.72
CA TYR A 202 -2.01 -5.02 -6.87
C TYR A 202 -2.69 -3.73 -7.29
N ALA A 203 -4.02 -3.67 -7.27
CA ALA A 203 -4.76 -2.44 -7.54
C ALA A 203 -4.41 -1.36 -6.49
N ALA A 204 -4.31 -1.71 -5.20
CA ALA A 204 -3.90 -0.81 -4.14
C ALA A 204 -2.50 -0.21 -4.40
N GLN A 205 -1.51 -1.07 -4.64
CA GLN A 205 -0.13 -0.65 -4.88
C GLN A 205 -0.01 0.27 -6.10
N TRP A 206 -0.69 -0.08 -7.19
CA TRP A 206 -0.69 0.73 -8.41
C TRP A 206 -1.34 2.10 -8.20
N LEU A 207 -2.51 2.16 -7.53
CA LEU A 207 -3.19 3.43 -7.25
C LEU A 207 -2.35 4.36 -6.37
N LEU A 208 -1.71 3.82 -5.34
CA LEU A 208 -0.82 4.57 -4.46
C LEU A 208 0.40 5.09 -5.22
N PHE A 209 1.04 4.25 -6.03
CA PHE A 209 2.19 4.61 -6.87
C PHE A 209 1.84 5.71 -7.87
N ILE A 210 0.81 5.52 -8.71
CA ILE A 210 0.47 6.46 -9.78
C ILE A 210 0.06 7.83 -9.23
N ARG A 211 -0.59 7.85 -8.05
CA ARG A 211 -0.97 9.10 -7.41
C ARG A 211 0.19 9.82 -6.72
N ALA A 212 1.23 9.09 -6.33
CA ALA A 212 2.42 9.67 -5.71
C ALA A 212 3.40 10.28 -6.74
N THR A 213 3.40 9.79 -7.98
CA THR A 213 4.31 10.24 -9.05
C THR A 213 4.25 11.76 -9.31
N PRO A 214 3.09 12.42 -9.49
CA PRO A 214 3.02 13.86 -9.69
C PRO A 214 3.56 14.66 -8.50
N TYR A 215 3.51 14.09 -7.29
CA TYR A 215 4.02 14.75 -6.10
C TYR A 215 5.54 14.94 -6.14
N ARG A 216 6.29 13.95 -6.62
CA ARG A 216 7.75 14.06 -6.78
C ARG A 216 8.13 15.10 -7.85
N ILE A 217 7.37 15.17 -8.94
CA ILE A 217 7.61 16.13 -10.02
C ILE A 217 7.45 17.56 -9.52
N ALA A 218 6.41 17.82 -8.71
CA ALA A 218 6.12 19.12 -8.14
C ALA A 218 7.09 19.52 -7.01
N HIS A 219 7.71 18.53 -6.34
CA HIS A 219 8.60 18.74 -5.20
C HIS A 219 9.88 17.92 -5.40
N PRO A 220 10.76 18.34 -6.34
CA PRO A 220 12.04 17.66 -6.52
C PRO A 220 12.81 17.70 -5.19
N VAL A 221 13.26 16.54 -4.74
CA VAL A 221 14.15 16.44 -3.59
C VAL A 221 15.41 17.21 -3.97
N HIS A 222 15.65 18.34 -3.33
CA HIS A 222 17.00 18.90 -3.30
C HIS A 222 17.83 17.82 -2.59
N LEU A 223 18.58 17.04 -3.37
CA LEU A 223 19.67 16.25 -2.85
C LEU A 223 20.48 17.21 -2.01
N MET A 224 20.62 16.91 -0.71
CA MET A 224 21.41 17.71 0.22
C MET A 224 22.73 17.99 -0.46
N ARG A 225 23.03 19.27 -0.68
CA ARG A 225 24.39 19.69 -0.97
C ARG A 225 25.11 19.47 0.36
N PHE A 226 25.95 18.42 0.40
CA PHE A 226 27.01 18.31 1.36
C PHE A 226 28.05 19.40 1.07
#